data_93b8ca12e38c63fcb4153fa1c0bf37e6
#
_entry.id   93b8ca12e38c63fcb4153fa1c0bf37e6
#
_cell.length_a   1.000
_cell.length_b   1.000
_cell.length_c   1.000
_cell.angle_alpha   90.00
_cell.angle_beta   90.00
_cell.angle_gamma   90.00
#
_symmetry.space_group_name_H-M   'P 1'
#
loop_
_entity.id
_entity.type
_entity.pdbx_description
1 polymer ?
#
loop_
_entity_poly.entity_id
_entity_poly.type
_entity_poly.pdbx_seq_one_letter_code
_entity_poly.pdbx_strand_id
1 'polypeptide(L)'
;MRARTLHFIEALPAERLDWSPQAGEYTCGDIARHLAAVERMDVEAALGAGWHYGGHDRALADDLTGMRAYLAQSHTQAMARLGTLPDAELAARRADLEGNPVAVWRILMAMVEHEVHHRSQLATYLALMGIRPPQLFGVHMEALPRD
;
A
#
# COMPACT_ATOMS: atom_id res chain seq x y z
N MET A 1 2.33 -7.03 -6.79
CA MET A 1 1.40 -6.05 -6.21
C MET A 1 2.02 -4.64 -6.29
N ARG A 2 3.09 -4.36 -5.58
CA ARG A 2 3.77 -3.06 -5.46
C ARG A 2 4.04 -2.33 -6.81
N ALA A 3 4.55 -3.03 -7.83
CA ALA A 3 4.79 -2.42 -9.13
C ALA A 3 3.54 -1.77 -9.76
N ARG A 4 2.35 -2.38 -9.56
CA ARG A 4 1.08 -1.80 -10.04
C ARG A 4 0.70 -0.55 -9.25
N THR A 5 0.94 -0.53 -7.95
CA THR A 5 0.66 0.62 -7.08
C THR A 5 1.56 1.81 -7.42
N LEU A 6 2.83 1.55 -7.74
CA LEU A 6 3.78 2.58 -8.16
C LEU A 6 3.29 3.35 -9.39
N HIS A 7 2.64 2.72 -10.36
CA HIS A 7 2.07 3.42 -11.52
C HIS A 7 1.02 4.46 -11.11
N PHE A 8 0.22 4.20 -10.07
CA PHE A 8 -0.75 5.18 -9.57
C PHE A 8 -0.08 6.34 -8.84
N ILE A 9 0.97 6.06 -8.08
CA ILE A 9 1.75 7.10 -7.40
C ILE A 9 2.51 7.97 -8.42
N GLU A 10 3.07 7.36 -9.47
CA GLU A 10 3.75 8.06 -10.57
C GLU A 10 2.80 8.95 -11.39
N ALA A 11 1.53 8.62 -11.43
CA ALA A 11 0.51 9.42 -12.11
C ALA A 11 0.02 10.63 -11.29
N LEU A 12 0.40 10.72 -10.00
CA LEU A 12 0.03 11.87 -9.16
C LEU A 12 0.77 13.13 -9.61
N PRO A 13 0.08 14.27 -9.78
CA PRO A 13 0.75 15.54 -9.97
C PRO A 13 1.54 15.94 -8.72
N ALA A 14 2.78 16.35 -8.89
CA ALA A 14 3.66 16.73 -7.78
C ALA A 14 3.05 17.84 -6.90
N GLU A 15 2.32 18.78 -7.52
CA GLU A 15 1.63 19.89 -6.85
C GLU A 15 0.32 19.50 -6.16
N ARG A 16 -0.10 18.23 -6.30
CA ARG A 16 -1.35 17.70 -5.72
C ARG A 16 -1.12 16.65 -4.63
N LEU A 17 0.09 16.52 -4.12
CA LEU A 17 0.39 15.54 -3.07
C LEU A 17 -0.37 15.81 -1.76
N ASP A 18 -0.66 17.08 -1.46
CA ASP A 18 -1.46 17.49 -0.31
C ASP A 18 -2.98 17.55 -0.61
N TRP A 19 -3.40 17.09 -1.80
CA TRP A 19 -4.81 17.07 -2.17
C TRP A 19 -5.54 15.87 -1.56
N SER A 20 -6.75 16.12 -1.07
CA SER A 20 -7.73 15.11 -0.67
C SER A 20 -9.14 15.52 -1.14
N PRO A 21 -10.10 14.61 -1.28
CA PRO A 21 -11.45 14.93 -1.75
C PRO A 21 -12.24 15.79 -0.76
N GLN A 22 -11.95 15.66 0.52
CA GLN A 22 -12.55 16.46 1.59
C GLN A 22 -11.63 16.55 2.81
N ALA A 23 -11.88 17.55 3.67
CA ALA A 23 -11.14 17.73 4.90
C ALA A 23 -11.26 16.48 5.81
N GLY A 24 -10.15 16.04 6.38
CA GLY A 24 -10.07 14.88 7.28
C GLY A 24 -9.79 13.54 6.57
N GLU A 25 -9.84 13.50 5.24
CA GLU A 25 -9.41 12.33 4.48
C GLU A 25 -7.89 12.37 4.25
N TYR A 26 -7.29 11.19 4.05
CA TYR A 26 -5.89 11.09 3.65
C TYR A 26 -5.65 11.84 2.35
N THR A 27 -4.56 12.60 2.32
CA THR A 27 -4.07 13.19 1.07
C THR A 27 -3.42 12.13 0.17
N CYS A 28 -3.18 12.47 -1.09
CA CYS A 28 -2.44 11.60 -2.00
C CYS A 28 -1.08 11.18 -1.43
N GLY A 29 -0.35 12.12 -0.82
CA GLY A 29 0.94 11.87 -0.19
C GLY A 29 0.83 11.01 1.07
N ASP A 30 -0.22 11.23 1.89
CA ASP A 30 -0.46 10.41 3.08
C ASP A 30 -0.70 8.95 2.69
N ILE A 31 -1.51 8.68 1.66
CA ILE A 31 -1.73 7.32 1.16
C ILE A 31 -0.43 6.66 0.73
N ALA A 32 0.44 7.37 0.01
CA ALA A 32 1.71 6.82 -0.44
C ALA A 32 2.62 6.43 0.74
N ARG A 33 2.76 7.32 1.74
CA ARG A 33 3.56 7.06 2.95
C ARG A 33 2.95 5.98 3.83
N HIS A 34 1.62 6.00 3.97
CA HIS A 34 0.85 5.01 4.72
C HIS A 34 1.05 3.58 4.16
N LEU A 35 0.99 3.40 2.86
CA LEU A 35 1.24 2.11 2.21
C LEU A 35 2.62 1.52 2.55
N ALA A 36 3.65 2.36 2.62
CA ALA A 36 4.99 1.92 3.00
C ALA A 36 5.07 1.51 4.49
N ALA A 37 4.42 2.27 5.37
CA ALA A 37 4.41 2.02 6.81
C ALA A 37 3.62 0.76 7.17
N VAL A 38 2.45 0.56 6.55
CA VAL A 38 1.58 -0.61 6.82
C VAL A 38 2.22 -1.89 6.30
N GLU A 39 2.83 -1.89 5.11
CA GLU A 39 3.54 -3.08 4.62
C GLU A 39 4.59 -3.59 5.61
N ARG A 40 5.40 -2.69 6.20
CA ARG A 40 6.36 -3.07 7.23
C ARG A 40 5.69 -3.57 8.50
N MET A 41 4.63 -2.88 8.94
CA MET A 41 3.87 -3.26 10.14
C MET A 41 3.30 -4.67 10.00
N ASP A 42 2.65 -4.98 8.87
CA ASP A 42 2.04 -6.29 8.63
C ASP A 42 3.09 -7.41 8.57
N VAL A 43 4.24 -7.15 7.94
CA VAL A 43 5.35 -8.12 7.90
C VAL A 43 5.91 -8.37 9.30
N GLU A 44 6.14 -7.34 10.11
CA GLU A 44 6.63 -7.51 11.48
C GLU A 44 5.60 -8.23 12.37
N ALA A 45 4.30 -7.94 12.20
CA ALA A 45 3.23 -8.66 12.87
C ALA A 45 3.19 -10.15 12.47
N ALA A 46 3.35 -10.45 11.18
CA ALA A 46 3.43 -11.83 10.68
C ALA A 46 4.64 -12.59 11.26
N LEU A 47 5.77 -11.90 11.44
CA LEU A 47 6.98 -12.44 12.07
C LEU A 47 6.87 -12.55 13.60
N GLY A 48 5.79 -12.05 14.22
CA GLY A 48 5.58 -12.11 15.68
C GLY A 48 6.22 -10.97 16.46
N ALA A 49 6.71 -9.92 15.78
CA ALA A 49 7.29 -8.75 16.43
C ALA A 49 6.25 -7.74 16.93
N GLY A 50 4.95 -7.96 16.59
CA GLY A 50 3.84 -7.09 17.00
C GLY A 50 3.48 -6.02 15.94
N TRP A 51 2.49 -5.20 16.28
CA TRP A 51 1.90 -4.19 15.40
C TRP A 51 2.52 -2.81 15.70
N HIS A 52 3.48 -2.39 14.88
CA HIS A 52 4.19 -1.12 15.05
C HIS A 52 4.00 -0.23 13.82
N TYR A 53 3.03 0.67 13.89
CA TYR A 53 2.76 1.61 12.81
C TYR A 53 3.74 2.78 12.83
N GLY A 54 4.49 2.94 11.74
CA GLY A 54 5.52 3.99 11.61
C GLY A 54 5.01 5.38 11.22
N GLY A 55 3.67 5.54 11.09
CA GLY A 55 3.07 6.81 10.68
C GLY A 55 3.11 7.08 9.17
N HIS A 56 2.57 8.23 8.79
CA HIS A 56 2.53 8.71 7.40
C HIS A 56 2.86 10.21 7.31
N ASP A 57 3.61 10.72 8.30
CA ASP A 57 4.00 12.12 8.36
C ASP A 57 4.76 12.57 7.10
N ARG A 58 4.55 13.83 6.72
CA ARG A 58 5.23 14.45 5.58
C ARG A 58 6.75 14.39 5.68
N ALA A 59 7.29 14.42 6.90
CA ALA A 59 8.72 14.31 7.15
C ALA A 59 9.37 13.00 6.67
N LEU A 60 8.57 11.94 6.43
CA LEU A 60 9.05 10.67 5.88
C LEU A 60 9.42 10.77 4.39
N ALA A 61 8.66 11.57 3.65
CA ALA A 61 8.88 11.87 2.23
C ALA A 61 7.95 13.03 1.84
N ASP A 62 8.47 14.17 1.46
CA ASP A 62 7.71 15.41 1.23
C ASP A 62 7.41 15.69 -0.24
N ASP A 63 8.11 15.00 -1.16
CA ASP A 63 7.89 15.09 -2.60
C ASP A 63 7.73 13.71 -3.27
N LEU A 64 7.36 13.71 -4.54
CA LEU A 64 7.10 12.49 -5.31
C LEU A 64 8.36 11.60 -5.44
N THR A 65 9.53 12.19 -5.57
CA THR A 65 10.81 11.47 -5.67
C THR A 65 11.12 10.78 -4.34
N GLY A 66 11.01 11.50 -3.24
CA GLY A 66 11.17 10.96 -1.88
C GLY A 66 10.17 9.85 -1.57
N MET A 67 8.88 10.02 -1.97
CA MET A 67 7.85 8.99 -1.78
C MET A 67 8.17 7.70 -2.53
N ARG A 68 8.64 7.81 -3.78
CA ARG A 68 9.06 6.64 -4.57
C ARG A 68 10.25 5.93 -3.92
N ALA A 69 11.25 6.69 -3.48
CA ALA A 69 12.42 6.14 -2.79
C ALA A 69 12.02 5.46 -1.46
N TYR A 70 11.18 6.11 -0.67
CA TYR A 70 10.67 5.59 0.61
C TYR A 70 9.88 4.29 0.42
N LEU A 71 8.95 4.24 -0.56
CA LEU A 71 8.20 3.04 -0.91
C LEU A 71 9.12 1.90 -1.36
N ALA A 72 10.08 2.17 -2.25
CA ALA A 72 11.00 1.17 -2.76
C ALA A 72 11.90 0.60 -1.64
N GLN A 73 12.44 1.47 -0.78
CA GLN A 73 13.26 1.08 0.35
C GLN A 73 12.46 0.25 1.36
N SER A 74 11.27 0.74 1.75
CA SER A 74 10.38 0.05 2.69
C SER A 74 9.98 -1.34 2.17
N HIS A 75 9.62 -1.44 0.88
CA HIS A 75 9.29 -2.71 0.25
C HIS A 75 10.48 -3.68 0.24
N THR A 76 11.66 -3.23 -0.13
CA THR A 76 12.88 -4.06 -0.13
C THR A 76 13.16 -4.62 1.26
N GLN A 77 13.07 -3.77 2.29
CA GLN A 77 13.27 -4.17 3.68
C GLN A 77 12.19 -5.14 4.16
N ALA A 78 10.92 -4.85 3.89
CA ALA A 78 9.80 -5.72 4.26
C ALA A 78 9.91 -7.10 3.59
N MET A 79 10.23 -7.17 2.29
CA MET A 79 10.39 -8.45 1.58
C MET A 79 11.60 -9.23 2.06
N ALA A 80 12.73 -8.59 2.37
CA ALA A 80 13.88 -9.25 2.97
C ALA A 80 13.52 -9.86 4.34
N ARG A 81 12.76 -9.15 5.17
CA ARG A 81 12.26 -9.65 6.44
C ARG A 81 11.27 -10.79 6.25
N LEU A 82 10.28 -10.62 5.36
CA LEU A 82 9.30 -11.68 5.05
C LEU A 82 9.97 -12.96 4.56
N GLY A 83 11.05 -12.85 3.78
CA GLY A 83 11.83 -13.99 3.31
C GLY A 83 12.47 -14.83 4.41
N THR A 84 12.49 -14.35 5.67
CA THR A 84 12.95 -15.13 6.82
C THR A 84 11.84 -15.96 7.48
N LEU A 85 10.56 -15.78 7.06
CA LEU A 85 9.43 -16.54 7.59
C LEU A 85 9.42 -17.95 6.98
N PRO A 86 9.53 -19.03 7.81
CA PRO A 86 9.41 -20.38 7.30
C PRO A 86 7.97 -20.67 6.83
N ASP A 87 7.79 -21.44 5.76
CA ASP A 87 6.49 -21.84 5.24
C ASP A 87 5.60 -22.51 6.31
N ALA A 88 6.22 -23.31 7.21
CA ALA A 88 5.53 -23.95 8.31
C ALA A 88 4.84 -22.95 9.28
N GLU A 89 5.33 -21.71 9.35
CA GLU A 89 4.76 -20.66 10.21
C GLU A 89 3.52 -20.00 9.60
N LEU A 90 3.21 -20.22 8.32
CA LEU A 90 2.05 -19.59 7.67
C LEU A 90 0.72 -19.93 8.37
N ALA A 91 0.58 -21.11 8.95
CA ALA A 91 -0.60 -21.53 9.70
C ALA A 91 -0.52 -21.17 11.21
N ALA A 92 0.62 -20.71 11.70
CA ALA A 92 0.79 -20.31 13.10
C ALA A 92 -0.15 -19.13 13.42
N ARG A 93 -0.46 -18.99 14.71
CA ARG A 93 -1.37 -17.92 15.19
C ARG A 93 -0.56 -16.74 15.74
N ARG A 94 -1.00 -15.54 15.39
CA ARG A 94 -0.53 -14.27 15.95
C ARG A 94 -1.73 -13.46 16.41
N ALA A 95 -1.53 -12.54 17.34
CA ALA A 95 -2.58 -11.60 17.72
C ALA A 95 -2.84 -10.61 16.57
N ASP A 96 -4.11 -10.39 16.23
CA ASP A 96 -4.51 -9.25 15.38
C ASP A 96 -4.47 -7.93 16.17
N LEU A 97 -4.96 -6.83 15.56
CA LEU A 97 -5.00 -5.51 16.21
C LEU A 97 -5.91 -5.45 17.44
N GLU A 98 -6.86 -6.37 17.55
CA GLU A 98 -7.79 -6.50 18.68
C GLU A 98 -7.31 -7.54 19.73
N GLY A 99 -6.19 -8.23 19.43
CA GLY A 99 -5.66 -9.29 20.30
C GLY A 99 -6.22 -10.69 20.01
N ASN A 100 -7.06 -10.86 18.98
CA ASN A 100 -7.61 -12.17 18.63
C ASN A 100 -6.59 -13.01 17.84
N PRO A 101 -6.60 -14.35 18.02
CA PRO A 101 -5.66 -15.21 17.31
C PRO A 101 -6.04 -15.37 15.84
N VAL A 102 -5.19 -14.87 14.93
CA VAL A 102 -5.34 -14.97 13.47
C VAL A 102 -4.15 -15.73 12.86
N ALA A 103 -4.39 -16.48 11.77
CA ALA A 103 -3.32 -17.16 11.07
C ALA A 103 -2.39 -16.16 10.36
N VAL A 104 -1.09 -16.45 10.35
CA VAL A 104 -0.07 -15.60 9.69
C VAL A 104 -0.42 -15.33 8.22
N TRP A 105 -0.83 -16.37 7.47
CA TRP A 105 -1.25 -16.18 6.08
C TRP A 105 -2.38 -15.15 5.92
N ARG A 106 -3.28 -15.03 6.92
CA ARG A 106 -4.39 -14.05 6.86
C ARG A 106 -3.90 -12.62 7.09
N ILE A 107 -2.88 -12.42 7.94
CA ILE A 107 -2.20 -11.12 8.09
C ILE A 107 -1.59 -10.71 6.74
N LEU A 108 -0.87 -11.63 6.08
CA LEU A 108 -0.26 -11.35 4.77
C LEU A 108 -1.31 -11.08 3.68
N MET A 109 -2.45 -11.75 3.72
CA MET A 109 -3.57 -11.45 2.82
C MET A 109 -4.18 -10.08 3.11
N ALA A 110 -4.33 -9.70 4.40
CA ALA A 110 -4.81 -8.37 4.77
C ALA A 110 -3.88 -7.27 4.25
N MET A 111 -2.57 -7.46 4.30
CA MET A 111 -1.58 -6.55 3.71
C MET A 111 -1.84 -6.34 2.20
N VAL A 112 -2.12 -7.42 1.46
CA VAL A 112 -2.44 -7.35 0.02
C VAL A 112 -3.76 -6.62 -0.21
N GLU A 113 -4.80 -6.95 0.54
CA GLU A 113 -6.13 -6.32 0.47
C GLU A 113 -6.06 -4.82 0.78
N HIS A 114 -5.28 -4.44 1.78
CA HIS A 114 -5.03 -3.06 2.17
C HIS A 114 -4.35 -2.26 1.04
N GLU A 115 -3.34 -2.83 0.38
CA GLU A 115 -2.70 -2.18 -0.77
C GLU A 115 -3.67 -2.02 -1.95
N VAL A 116 -4.53 -3.01 -2.21
CA VAL A 116 -5.59 -2.92 -3.24
C VAL A 116 -6.58 -1.81 -2.90
N HIS A 117 -7.01 -1.71 -1.64
CA HIS A 117 -7.92 -0.66 -1.15
C HIS A 117 -7.36 0.75 -1.43
N HIS A 118 -6.16 1.04 -0.96
CA HIS A 118 -5.56 2.37 -1.13
C HIS A 118 -5.17 2.69 -2.58
N ARG A 119 -4.78 1.69 -3.38
CA ARG A 119 -4.60 1.88 -4.82
C ARG A 119 -5.91 2.26 -5.52
N SER A 120 -7.03 1.65 -5.13
CA SER A 120 -8.36 2.02 -5.64
C SER A 120 -8.74 3.45 -5.21
N GLN A 121 -8.41 3.84 -3.99
CA GLN A 121 -8.59 5.20 -3.50
C GLN A 121 -7.78 6.21 -4.34
N LEU A 122 -6.50 5.93 -4.62
CA LEU A 122 -5.68 6.76 -5.52
C LEU A 122 -6.26 6.84 -6.94
N ALA A 123 -6.81 5.74 -7.47
CA ALA A 123 -7.50 5.76 -8.76
C ALA A 123 -8.69 6.73 -8.76
N THR A 124 -9.49 6.69 -7.69
CA THR A 124 -10.62 7.61 -7.50
C THR A 124 -10.14 9.05 -7.40
N TYR A 125 -9.07 9.31 -6.65
CA TYR A 125 -8.51 10.65 -6.50
C TYR A 125 -8.01 11.22 -7.82
N LEU A 126 -7.28 10.42 -8.61
CA LEU A 126 -6.86 10.80 -9.96
C LEU A 126 -8.07 11.16 -10.84
N ALA A 127 -9.12 10.33 -10.85
CA ALA A 127 -10.33 10.59 -11.62
C ALA A 127 -11.02 11.89 -11.17
N LEU A 128 -11.13 12.17 -9.87
CA LEU A 128 -11.69 13.41 -9.33
C LEU A 128 -10.86 14.65 -9.70
N MET A 129 -9.55 14.49 -9.90
CA MET A 129 -8.66 15.54 -10.42
C MET A 129 -8.72 15.68 -11.95
N GLY A 130 -9.56 14.89 -12.66
CA GLY A 130 -9.65 14.88 -14.12
C GLY A 130 -8.48 14.12 -14.80
N ILE A 131 -7.71 13.36 -14.06
CA ILE A 131 -6.58 12.57 -14.58
C ILE A 131 -7.06 11.13 -14.79
N ARG A 132 -6.81 10.58 -15.97
CA ARG A 132 -7.15 9.18 -16.27
C ARG A 132 -6.26 8.23 -15.44
N PRO A 133 -6.86 7.39 -14.56
CA PRO A 133 -6.07 6.45 -13.77
C PRO A 133 -5.36 5.41 -14.66
N PRO A 134 -4.16 4.94 -14.26
CA PRO A 134 -3.47 3.84 -14.94
C PRO A 134 -4.32 2.56 -15.00
N GLN A 135 -4.17 1.81 -16.09
CA GLN A 135 -4.84 0.51 -16.22
C GLN A 135 -4.08 -0.58 -15.47
N LEU A 136 -4.79 -1.30 -14.60
CA LEU A 136 -4.20 -2.36 -13.77
C LEU A 136 -3.74 -3.58 -14.56
N PHE A 137 -4.44 -3.89 -15.66
CA PHE A 137 -4.24 -5.11 -16.45
C PHE A 137 -3.75 -4.80 -17.88
N GLY A 138 -3.40 -3.54 -18.15
CA GLY A 138 -2.87 -3.10 -19.45
C GLY A 138 -3.90 -2.93 -20.56
N VAL A 139 -5.15 -3.34 -20.34
CA VAL A 139 -6.25 -3.22 -21.31
C VAL A 139 -7.50 -2.65 -20.65
N HIS A 140 -8.27 -1.91 -21.42
CA HIS A 140 -9.63 -1.54 -21.04
C HIS A 140 -10.60 -2.65 -21.43
N MET A 141 -11.55 -2.97 -20.56
CA MET A 141 -12.56 -4.00 -20.84
C MET A 141 -13.35 -3.72 -22.11
N GLU A 142 -13.56 -2.43 -22.41
CA GLU A 142 -14.25 -1.96 -23.62
C GLU A 142 -13.47 -2.25 -24.92
N ALA A 143 -12.16 -2.51 -24.82
CA ALA A 143 -11.31 -2.87 -25.94
C ALA A 143 -11.23 -4.38 -26.19
N LEU A 144 -11.85 -5.19 -25.31
CA LEU A 144 -11.91 -6.64 -25.52
C LEU A 144 -12.92 -6.98 -26.62
N PRO A 145 -12.67 -8.02 -27.46
CA PRO A 145 -13.67 -8.51 -28.39
C PRO A 145 -14.95 -8.88 -27.65
N ARG A 146 -16.09 -8.54 -28.25
CA ARG A 146 -17.41 -8.96 -27.77
C ARG A 146 -17.86 -10.12 -28.66
N ASP A 147 -18.29 -11.20 -28.04
CA ASP A 147 -18.89 -12.34 -28.72
C ASP A 147 -20.22 -11.96 -29.37
#